data_55a339f1e740232dfb0affc0e6ee021c
#
_entry.id   55a339f1e740232dfb0affc0e6ee021c
#
_cell.length_a   1.000
_cell.length_b   1.000
_cell.length_c   1.000
_cell.angle_alpha   90.00
_cell.angle_beta   90.00
_cell.angle_gamma   90.00
#
_symmetry.space_group_name_H-M   'P 1'
#
loop_
_entity.id
_entity.type
_entity.pdbx_description
1 polymer ?
#
loop_
_entity_poly.entity_id
_entity_poly.type
_entity_poly.pdbx_seq_one_letter_code
_entity_poly.pdbx_strand_id
1 'polypeptide(L)' 'MRTDSRLSRMLHALIHMDRHDGPLTSETIAQMLGTNPVVVRRMLAGLRDQGYVQSEKGHGGGWIVSKNL' A
#
# COMPACT_ATOMS: atom_id res chain seq x y z
N MET A 1 -5.33 -17.37 18.43
CA MET A 1 -5.54 -17.22 16.99
C MET A 1 -4.30 -16.64 16.33
N ARG A 2 -3.88 -17.26 15.25
CA ARG A 2 -2.70 -16.77 14.54
C ARG A 2 -3.09 -15.70 13.54
N THR A 3 -2.49 -14.54 13.66
CA THR A 3 -2.71 -13.46 12.72
C THR A 3 -1.78 -13.62 11.52
N ASP A 4 -2.34 -13.53 10.34
CA ASP A 4 -1.54 -13.57 9.12
C ASP A 4 -0.72 -12.29 9.05
N SER A 5 0.60 -12.44 9.03
CA SER A 5 1.49 -11.28 8.99
C SER A 5 1.32 -10.48 7.70
N ARG A 6 0.95 -11.14 6.59
CA ARG A 6 0.67 -10.43 5.35
C ARG A 6 -0.57 -9.57 5.48
N LEU A 7 -1.62 -10.10 6.11
CA LEU A 7 -2.83 -9.33 6.33
C LEU A 7 -2.55 -8.13 7.22
N SER A 8 -1.79 -8.33 8.29
CA SER A 8 -1.42 -7.23 9.19
C SER A 8 -0.67 -6.14 8.45
N ARG A 9 0.27 -6.51 7.58
CA ARG A 9 1.03 -5.55 6.79
C ARG A 9 0.13 -4.79 5.83
N MET A 10 -0.79 -5.48 5.18
CA MET A 10 -1.72 -4.85 4.25
C MET A 10 -2.60 -3.82 4.95
N LEU A 11 -3.13 -4.17 6.12
CA LEU A 11 -3.95 -3.25 6.89
C LEU A 11 -3.14 -2.06 7.37
N HIS A 12 -1.92 -2.31 7.82
CA HIS A 12 -1.03 -1.24 8.27
C HIS A 12 -0.71 -0.28 7.13
N ALA A 13 -0.42 -0.82 5.96
CA ALA A 13 -0.15 0.00 4.79
C ALA A 13 -1.35 0.86 4.42
N LEU A 14 -2.55 0.28 4.42
CA LEU A 14 -3.77 1.01 4.08
C LEU A 14 -4.01 2.15 5.07
N ILE A 15 -3.80 1.91 6.35
CA ILE A 15 -3.99 2.94 7.37
C ILE A 15 -3.00 4.09 7.16
N HIS A 16 -1.74 3.78 6.92
CA HIS A 16 -0.73 4.81 6.69
C HIS A 16 -1.04 5.61 5.43
N MET A 17 -1.44 4.92 4.36
CA MET A 17 -1.77 5.59 3.11
C MET A 17 -2.99 6.49 3.26
N ASP A 18 -3.98 6.05 4.01
CA ASP A 18 -5.20 6.82 4.25
C ASP A 18 -4.90 8.11 5.01
N ARG A 19 -3.94 8.04 5.93
CA ARG A 19 -3.56 9.21 6.74
C ARG A 19 -2.58 10.14 6.03
N HIS A 20 -1.90 9.63 5.02
CA HIS A 20 -0.92 10.41 4.28
C HIS A 20 -1.62 11.26 3.24
N ASP A 21 -1.17 12.50 3.13
CA ASP A 21 -1.74 13.44 2.18
C ASP A 21 -0.99 13.32 0.86
N GLY A 22 -1.56 12.56 -0.06
CA GLY A 22 -0.96 12.33 -1.37
C GLY A 22 -0.43 10.93 -1.54
N PRO A 23 0.11 10.61 -2.71
CA PRO A 23 0.57 9.26 -3.02
C PRO A 23 1.83 8.89 -2.23
N LEU A 24 1.97 7.61 -1.93
CA LEU A 24 3.17 7.04 -1.33
C LEU A 24 3.81 6.07 -2.30
N THR A 25 5.13 6.16 -2.43
CA THR A 25 5.87 5.23 -3.29
C THR A 25 6.01 3.87 -2.61
N SER A 26 6.26 2.84 -3.42
CA SER A 26 6.52 1.50 -2.89
C SER A 26 7.70 1.50 -1.94
N GLU A 27 8.75 2.27 -2.26
CA GLU A 27 9.93 2.36 -1.43
C GLU A 27 9.61 2.93 -0.05
N THR A 28 8.83 4.01 -0.02
CA THR A 28 8.43 4.63 1.24
C THR A 28 7.58 3.68 2.07
N ILE A 29 6.62 3.04 1.44
CA ILE A 29 5.75 2.08 2.13
C ILE A 29 6.58 0.92 2.67
N ALA A 30 7.53 0.43 1.87
CA ALA A 30 8.39 -0.66 2.30
C ALA A 30 9.19 -0.29 3.56
N GLN A 31 9.70 0.93 3.63
CA GLN A 31 10.42 1.39 4.81
C GLN A 31 9.49 1.44 6.03
N MET A 32 8.28 1.91 5.84
CA MET A 32 7.32 1.99 6.93
C MET A 32 6.94 0.61 7.48
N LEU A 33 6.89 -0.39 6.60
CA LEU A 33 6.49 -1.73 6.97
C LEU A 33 7.66 -2.64 7.35
N GLY A 34 8.89 -2.19 7.13
CA GLY A 34 10.07 -3.02 7.39
C GLY A 34 10.22 -4.16 6.41
N THR A 35 9.86 -3.93 5.16
CA THR A 35 9.97 -4.92 4.09
C THR A 35 10.62 -4.29 2.87
N ASN A 36 10.61 -4.99 1.74
CA ASN A 36 11.23 -4.45 0.53
C ASN A 36 10.17 -4.03 -0.50
N PRO A 37 10.53 -3.15 -1.45
CA PRO A 37 9.56 -2.60 -2.40
C PRO A 37 8.91 -3.65 -3.31
N VAL A 38 9.60 -4.74 -3.60
CA VAL A 38 9.03 -5.80 -4.46
C VAL A 38 7.82 -6.42 -3.79
N VAL A 39 7.95 -6.71 -2.49
CA VAL A 39 6.84 -7.26 -1.71
C VAL A 39 5.68 -6.26 -1.67
N VAL A 40 6.00 -4.99 -1.46
CA VAL A 40 4.98 -3.94 -1.39
C VAL A 40 4.24 -3.83 -2.72
N ARG A 41 4.97 -3.83 -3.83
CA ARG A 41 4.33 -3.72 -5.15
C ARG A 41 3.39 -4.88 -5.42
N ARG A 42 3.79 -6.10 -5.06
CA ARG A 42 2.92 -7.27 -5.22
C ARG A 42 1.67 -7.17 -4.38
N MET A 43 1.84 -6.75 -3.14
CA MET A 43 0.72 -6.58 -2.22
C MET A 43 -0.24 -5.51 -2.73
N LEU A 44 0.29 -4.36 -3.14
CA LEU A 44 -0.54 -3.27 -3.60
C LEU A 44 -1.20 -3.57 -4.94
N ALA A 45 -0.54 -4.34 -5.81
CA ALA A 45 -1.16 -4.76 -7.06
C ALA A 45 -2.40 -5.61 -6.80
N GLY A 46 -2.33 -6.51 -5.82
CA GLY A 46 -3.48 -7.30 -5.43
C GLY A 46 -4.60 -6.43 -4.87
N LEU A 47 -4.25 -5.45 -4.04
CA LEU A 47 -5.23 -4.53 -3.49
C LEU A 47 -5.85 -3.64 -4.56
N ARG A 48 -5.06 -3.24 -5.56
CA ARG A 48 -5.56 -2.47 -6.69
C ARG A 48 -6.60 -3.27 -7.48
N ASP A 49 -6.32 -4.55 -7.71
CA ASP A 49 -7.25 -5.41 -8.44
C ASP A 49 -8.56 -5.58 -7.68
N GLN A 50 -8.52 -5.47 -6.35
CA GLN A 50 -9.71 -5.52 -5.51
C GLN A 50 -10.40 -4.16 -5.37
N GLY A 51 -9.79 -3.10 -5.87
CA GLY A 51 -10.37 -1.78 -5.79
C GLY A 51 -10.07 -1.00 -4.51
N TYR A 52 -9.13 -1.48 -3.70
CA TYR A 52 -8.79 -0.81 -2.44
C TYR A 52 -7.78 0.31 -2.61
N VAL A 53 -6.92 0.21 -3.60
CA VAL A 53 -5.90 1.23 -3.87
C VAL A 53 -5.85 1.52 -5.35
N GLN A 54 -5.26 2.65 -5.69
CA GLN A 54 -5.02 3.06 -7.07
C GLN A 54 -3.57 3.46 -7.21
N SER A 55 -3.00 3.23 -8.41
CA SER A 55 -1.66 3.69 -8.69
C SER A 55 -1.73 5.03 -9.39
N GLU A 56 -0.89 5.96 -8.95
CA GLU A 56 -0.76 7.26 -9.59
C GLU A 56 0.30 7.21 -10.65
N LYS A 57 -0.02 7.70 -11.82
CA LYS A 57 0.94 7.86 -12.90
C LYS A 57 1.51 9.27 -12.86
N GLY A 58 2.78 9.41 -13.20
CA GLY A 58 3.41 10.70 -13.25
C GLY A 58 4.68 10.73 -12.41
N HIS A 59 5.09 11.93 -12.02
CA HIS A 59 6.35 12.12 -11.30
C HIS A 59 6.38 11.32 -10.01
N GLY A 60 7.35 10.41 -9.95
CA GLY A 60 7.56 9.62 -8.77
C GLY A 60 6.64 8.43 -8.61
N GLY A 61 5.55 8.39 -9.33
CA GLY A 61 4.55 7.34 -9.17
C GLY A 61 4.10 7.24 -7.73
N GLY A 62 3.20 6.34 -7.43
CA GLY A 62 2.78 6.17 -6.06
C GLY A 62 1.46 5.46 -5.97
N TRP A 63 1.04 5.21 -4.74
CA TRP A 63 -0.20 4.50 -4.45
C TRP A 63 -1.05 5.33 -3.53
N ILE A 64 -2.34 5.34 -3.78
CA ILE A 64 -3.31 6.03 -2.91
C ILE A 64 -4.43 5.05 -2.58
N VAL A 65 -5.04 5.27 -1.42
CA VAL A 65 -6.20 4.47 -1.02
C VAL A 65 -7.41 4.95 -1.82
N SER A 66 -8.15 3.99 -2.37
CA SER A 66 -9.40 4.31 -3.05
C SER A 66 -10.41 4.79 -2.01
N LYS A 67 -11.14 5.85 -2.37
CA LYS A 67 -12.10 6.42 -1.43
C LYS A 67 -13.40 5.64 -1.32
N ASN A 68 -13.54 4.60 -2.13
CA ASN A 68 -14.74 3.77 -2.12
C ASN A 68 -14.50 2.46 -1.38
N LEU A 69 -13.93 2.56 -0.20
CA LEU A 69 -13.73 1.36 0.63
C LEU A 69 -15.00 0.95 1.33
#